data_6ea5707454723e526838e4e7f75507fe
#
_entry.id   6ea5707454723e526838e4e7f75507fe
#
_cell.length_a   1.000
_cell.length_b   1.000
_cell.length_c   1.000
_cell.angle_alpha   90.00
_cell.angle_beta   90.00
_cell.angle_gamma   90.00
#
_symmetry.space_group_name_H-M   'P 1'
#
loop_
_entity.id
_entity.type
_entity.pdbx_description
1 polymer ?
#
loop_
_entity_poly.entity_id
_entity_poly.type
_entity_poly.pdbx_seq_one_letter_code
_entity_poly.pdbx_strand_id
1 'polypeptide(L)'
;RFTSQMAAALETGSLISDIKLGDFLRRRGVTVIPCVNPDGVEISLHGSAAAGEYRELVHNVSCGDTSRWQANARGVDLNHNFNAGWEALHTLEREQGIYHPAPTRYGGEYPESEPETRLLCDFCRSQYFRHALAFHSQGEEIYWDFGERTPEKSRLMAQVLAASSGYEMSEPEAIATG
;
A
#
# COMPACT_ATOMS: atom_id res chain seq x y z
N ARG A 1 -8.62 11.66 6.41
CA ARG A 1 -8.37 13.10 6.69
C ARG A 1 -7.93 13.86 5.44
N PHE A 2 -6.93 13.40 4.70
CA PHE A 2 -6.45 14.06 3.48
C PHE A 2 -7.55 14.22 2.41
N THR A 3 -8.26 13.14 2.08
CA THR A 3 -9.35 13.14 1.09
C THR A 3 -10.50 14.07 1.47
N SER A 4 -10.86 14.10 2.75
CA SER A 4 -11.91 15.00 3.25
C SER A 4 -11.48 16.47 3.15
N GLN A 5 -10.20 16.78 3.40
CA GLN A 5 -9.67 18.14 3.23
C GLN A 5 -9.63 18.55 1.77
N MET A 6 -9.25 17.66 0.86
CA MET A 6 -9.30 17.92 -0.58
C MET A 6 -10.72 18.17 -1.07
N ALA A 7 -11.68 17.32 -0.68
CA ALA A 7 -13.08 17.49 -1.05
C ALA A 7 -13.62 18.83 -0.56
N ALA A 8 -13.41 19.15 0.70
CA ALA A 8 -13.82 20.43 1.29
C ALA A 8 -13.18 21.62 0.57
N ALA A 9 -11.89 21.56 0.23
CA ALA A 9 -11.21 22.63 -0.49
C ALA A 9 -11.73 22.82 -1.91
N LEU A 10 -12.13 21.74 -2.59
CA LEU A 10 -12.77 21.80 -3.90
C LEU A 10 -14.16 22.44 -3.84
N GLU A 11 -14.97 22.04 -2.85
CA GLU A 11 -16.33 22.56 -2.65
C GLU A 11 -16.32 24.03 -2.26
N THR A 12 -15.46 24.43 -1.34
CA THR A 12 -15.41 25.79 -0.80
C THR A 12 -14.53 26.75 -1.60
N GLY A 13 -13.70 26.22 -2.49
CA GLY A 13 -12.68 27.00 -3.20
C GLY A 13 -11.54 27.50 -2.30
N SER A 14 -11.40 26.90 -1.12
CA SER A 14 -10.34 27.23 -0.16
C SER A 14 -8.95 26.88 -0.69
N LEU A 15 -7.95 27.59 -0.20
CA LEU A 15 -6.55 27.33 -0.56
C LEU A 15 -6.00 26.16 0.30
N ILE A 16 -5.18 25.33 -0.33
CA ILE A 16 -4.29 24.41 0.37
C ILE A 16 -2.86 24.84 0.05
N SER A 17 -2.09 25.21 1.05
CA SER A 17 -0.72 25.74 0.87
C SER A 17 -0.66 26.85 -0.20
N ASP A 18 -1.56 27.83 -0.10
CA ASP A 18 -1.70 28.96 -1.03
C ASP A 18 -2.09 28.60 -2.48
N ILE A 19 -2.45 27.33 -2.73
CA ILE A 19 -2.86 26.85 -4.04
C ILE A 19 -4.38 26.66 -4.07
N LYS A 20 -5.03 27.24 -5.07
CA LYS A 20 -6.44 26.98 -5.37
C LYS A 20 -6.56 25.63 -6.06
N LEU A 21 -6.97 24.62 -5.33
CA LEU A 21 -6.96 23.23 -5.79
C LEU A 21 -7.76 23.03 -7.10
N GLY A 22 -8.88 23.70 -7.25
CA GLY A 22 -9.69 23.64 -8.47
C GLY A 22 -8.93 24.12 -9.72
N ASP A 23 -8.09 25.15 -9.60
CA ASP A 23 -7.28 25.68 -10.71
C ASP A 23 -6.15 24.71 -11.06
N PHE A 24 -5.54 24.11 -10.03
CA PHE A 24 -4.49 23.09 -10.20
C PHE A 24 -5.03 21.85 -10.92
N LEU A 25 -6.24 21.39 -10.55
CA LEU A 25 -6.83 20.16 -11.07
C LEU A 25 -7.54 20.31 -12.41
N ARG A 26 -7.72 21.53 -12.96
CA ARG A 26 -8.40 21.73 -14.27
C ARG A 26 -7.81 20.89 -15.41
N ARG A 27 -6.53 20.61 -15.37
CA ARG A 27 -5.78 19.84 -16.39
C ARG A 27 -5.10 18.59 -15.85
N ARG A 28 -5.43 18.21 -14.61
CA ARG A 28 -4.83 17.07 -13.91
C ARG A 28 -5.90 16.37 -13.11
N GLY A 29 -5.93 15.05 -13.21
CA GLY A 29 -6.75 14.22 -12.35
C GLY A 29 -5.98 13.80 -11.12
N VAL A 30 -6.69 13.62 -10.02
CA VAL A 30 -6.21 12.92 -8.83
C VAL A 30 -7.18 11.79 -8.55
N THR A 31 -6.67 10.59 -8.47
CA THR A 31 -7.43 9.44 -8.02
C THR A 31 -6.96 9.07 -6.62
N VAL A 32 -7.89 8.80 -5.74
CA VAL A 32 -7.60 8.36 -4.38
C VAL A 32 -8.28 7.03 -4.14
N ILE A 33 -7.50 6.05 -3.75
CA ILE A 33 -7.97 4.75 -3.25
C ILE A 33 -7.83 4.81 -1.73
N PRO A 34 -8.93 4.97 -0.98
CA PRO A 34 -8.84 5.27 0.45
C PRO A 34 -8.34 4.09 1.30
N CYS A 35 -8.57 2.87 0.83
CA CYS A 35 -8.12 1.66 1.51
C CYS A 35 -7.93 0.54 0.48
N VAL A 36 -6.74 -0.04 0.44
CA VAL A 36 -6.43 -1.18 -0.44
C VAL A 36 -6.79 -2.51 0.23
N ASN A 37 -6.67 -2.58 1.55
CA ASN A 37 -6.93 -3.78 2.35
C ASN A 37 -8.03 -3.53 3.40
N PRO A 38 -9.31 -3.40 2.99
CA PRO A 38 -10.39 -3.15 3.94
C PRO A 38 -10.58 -4.31 4.93
N ASP A 39 -10.47 -5.55 4.46
CA ASP A 39 -10.62 -6.72 5.32
C ASP A 39 -9.55 -6.78 6.39
N GLY A 40 -8.29 -6.50 6.03
CA GLY A 40 -7.20 -6.47 6.99
C GLY A 40 -7.37 -5.40 8.06
N VAL A 41 -7.91 -4.24 7.70
CA VAL A 41 -8.25 -3.17 8.65
C VAL A 41 -9.33 -3.62 9.62
N GLU A 42 -10.42 -4.18 9.12
CA GLU A 42 -11.52 -4.68 9.96
C GLU A 42 -11.05 -5.81 10.90
N ILE A 43 -10.24 -6.74 10.41
CA ILE A 43 -9.67 -7.82 11.23
C ILE A 43 -8.76 -7.26 12.31
N SER A 44 -7.89 -6.32 11.98
CA SER A 44 -6.98 -5.73 12.96
C SER A 44 -7.73 -4.98 14.07
N LEU A 45 -8.82 -4.29 13.73
CA LEU A 45 -9.61 -3.50 14.68
C LEU A 45 -10.62 -4.34 15.50
N HIS A 46 -11.20 -5.37 14.89
CA HIS A 46 -12.37 -6.07 15.45
C HIS A 46 -12.15 -7.58 15.66
N GLY A 47 -10.94 -8.06 15.37
CA GLY A 47 -10.58 -9.46 15.56
C GLY A 47 -11.05 -10.38 14.43
N SER A 48 -10.77 -11.67 14.60
CA SER A 48 -11.09 -12.70 13.60
C SER A 48 -12.59 -12.79 13.24
N ALA A 49 -13.48 -12.29 14.10
CA ALA A 49 -14.90 -12.25 13.81
C ALA A 49 -15.26 -11.38 12.58
N ALA A 50 -14.44 -10.40 12.27
CA ALA A 50 -14.60 -9.53 11.10
C ALA A 50 -14.20 -10.20 9.77
N ALA A 51 -13.53 -11.36 9.81
CA ALA A 51 -13.07 -12.06 8.62
C ALA A 51 -14.15 -12.88 7.89
N GLY A 52 -15.40 -12.82 8.34
CA GLY A 52 -16.51 -13.54 7.70
C GLY A 52 -16.25 -15.04 7.62
N GLU A 53 -16.30 -15.62 6.43
CA GLU A 53 -16.04 -17.04 6.19
C GLU A 53 -14.61 -17.50 6.53
N TYR A 54 -13.64 -16.57 6.54
CA TYR A 54 -12.23 -16.85 6.91
C TYR A 54 -11.95 -16.73 8.41
N ARG A 55 -12.99 -16.58 9.26
CA ARG A 55 -12.85 -16.40 10.70
C ARG A 55 -11.96 -17.45 11.36
N GLU A 56 -12.16 -18.72 11.03
CA GLU A 56 -11.39 -19.82 11.63
C GLU A 56 -9.92 -19.78 11.17
N LEU A 57 -9.67 -19.52 9.89
CA LEU A 57 -8.33 -19.34 9.36
C LEU A 57 -7.61 -18.23 10.12
N VAL A 58 -8.21 -17.04 10.16
CA VAL A 58 -7.63 -15.86 10.83
C VAL A 58 -7.37 -16.14 12.31
N HIS A 59 -8.33 -16.74 13.01
CA HIS A 59 -8.15 -17.10 14.42
C HIS A 59 -6.97 -18.06 14.64
N ASN A 60 -6.85 -19.08 13.81
CA ASN A 60 -5.81 -20.09 13.94
C ASN A 60 -4.42 -19.52 13.65
N VAL A 61 -4.24 -18.79 12.54
CA VAL A 61 -2.94 -18.27 12.16
C VAL A 61 -2.48 -17.09 13.02
N SER A 62 -3.42 -16.34 13.63
CA SER A 62 -3.10 -15.27 14.57
C SER A 62 -2.98 -15.74 16.02
N CYS A 63 -3.27 -17.03 16.30
CA CYS A 63 -3.44 -17.53 17.67
C CYS A 63 -4.43 -16.67 18.49
N GLY A 64 -5.42 -16.08 17.83
CA GLY A 64 -6.43 -15.21 18.42
C GLY A 64 -6.03 -13.75 18.62
N ASP A 65 -4.77 -13.38 18.40
CA ASP A 65 -4.30 -12.00 18.48
C ASP A 65 -4.14 -11.41 17.07
N THR A 66 -5.04 -10.50 16.71
CA THR A 66 -5.04 -9.80 15.42
C THR A 66 -4.48 -8.39 15.49
N SER A 67 -3.90 -7.96 16.60
CA SER A 67 -3.37 -6.60 16.79
C SER A 67 -2.25 -6.23 15.81
N ARG A 68 -1.57 -7.22 15.23
CA ARG A 68 -0.52 -7.07 14.23
C ARG A 68 -0.92 -7.61 12.85
N TRP A 69 -2.21 -7.77 12.60
CA TRP A 69 -2.71 -8.28 11.33
C TRP A 69 -2.49 -7.27 10.21
N GLN A 70 -1.77 -7.64 9.16
CA GLN A 70 -1.48 -6.83 7.97
C GLN A 70 -2.03 -7.48 6.69
N ALA A 71 -2.27 -8.79 6.73
CA ALA A 71 -2.80 -9.56 5.61
C ALA A 71 -4.27 -9.21 5.30
N ASN A 72 -4.77 -9.67 4.15
CA ASN A 72 -6.20 -9.69 3.87
C ASN A 72 -6.90 -10.82 4.65
N ALA A 73 -8.21 -11.05 4.43
CA ALA A 73 -8.94 -12.09 5.13
C ALA A 73 -8.43 -13.52 4.83
N ARG A 74 -7.75 -13.72 3.71
CA ARG A 74 -7.16 -15.00 3.30
C ARG A 74 -5.76 -15.26 3.89
N GLY A 75 -5.26 -14.31 4.69
CA GLY A 75 -3.93 -14.39 5.29
C GLY A 75 -2.80 -14.11 4.31
N VAL A 76 -3.07 -13.35 3.25
CA VAL A 76 -2.08 -12.91 2.28
C VAL A 76 -1.74 -11.45 2.54
N ASP A 77 -0.47 -11.15 2.71
CA ASP A 77 0.05 -9.79 2.83
C ASP A 77 0.09 -9.15 1.43
N LEU A 78 -0.82 -8.20 1.21
CA LEU A 78 -0.97 -7.58 -0.12
C LEU A 78 0.29 -6.86 -0.58
N ASN A 79 1.07 -6.31 0.35
CA ASN A 79 2.34 -5.67 0.02
C ASN A 79 3.36 -6.65 -0.57
N HIS A 80 3.24 -7.93 -0.24
CA HIS A 80 4.09 -9.02 -0.74
C HIS A 80 3.49 -9.74 -1.96
N ASN A 81 2.30 -9.38 -2.41
CA ASN A 81 1.58 -10.11 -3.45
C ASN A 81 1.74 -9.51 -4.85
N PHE A 82 2.42 -8.37 -5.00
CA PHE A 82 2.67 -7.76 -6.32
C PHE A 82 3.73 -8.52 -7.10
N ASN A 83 3.60 -8.51 -8.44
CA ASN A 83 4.62 -9.07 -9.34
C ASN A 83 5.82 -8.09 -9.49
N ALA A 84 6.47 -7.82 -8.39
CA ALA A 84 7.59 -6.90 -8.27
C ALA A 84 8.70 -7.55 -7.43
N GLY A 85 9.41 -8.51 -8.04
CA GLY A 85 10.41 -9.33 -7.34
C GLY A 85 9.82 -10.46 -6.49
N TRP A 86 8.56 -10.85 -6.74
CA TRP A 86 7.83 -11.84 -5.95
C TRP A 86 8.58 -13.17 -5.75
N GLU A 87 9.24 -13.69 -6.77
CA GLU A 87 10.03 -14.94 -6.69
C GLU A 87 11.17 -14.86 -5.67
N ALA A 88 11.87 -13.72 -5.65
CA ALA A 88 12.96 -13.49 -4.69
C ALA A 88 12.41 -13.36 -3.27
N LEU A 89 11.32 -12.60 -3.11
CA LEU A 89 10.64 -12.45 -1.83
C LEU A 89 10.12 -13.80 -1.32
N HIS A 90 9.47 -14.58 -2.16
CA HIS A 90 8.92 -15.87 -1.78
C HIS A 90 9.99 -16.87 -1.35
N THR A 91 11.20 -16.76 -1.90
CA THR A 91 12.37 -17.53 -1.44
C THR A 91 12.75 -17.13 -0.01
N LEU A 92 12.82 -15.83 0.28
CA LEU A 92 13.10 -15.33 1.63
C LEU A 92 12.02 -15.68 2.64
N GLU A 93 10.76 -15.62 2.26
CA GLU A 93 9.64 -16.04 3.10
C GLU A 93 9.82 -17.51 3.54
N ARG A 94 10.16 -18.38 2.60
CA ARG A 94 10.43 -19.80 2.89
C ARG A 94 11.64 -20.00 3.82
N GLU A 95 12.71 -19.25 3.62
CA GLU A 95 13.88 -19.26 4.51
C GLU A 95 13.53 -18.81 5.94
N GLN A 96 12.52 -17.93 6.07
CA GLN A 96 11.97 -17.47 7.35
C GLN A 96 10.88 -18.38 7.91
N GLY A 97 10.57 -19.50 7.24
CA GLY A 97 9.56 -20.46 7.67
C GLY A 97 8.12 -20.06 7.34
N ILE A 98 7.92 -19.11 6.42
CA ILE A 98 6.58 -18.65 5.99
C ILE A 98 6.19 -19.44 4.73
N TYR A 99 5.33 -20.43 4.88
CA TYR A 99 4.91 -21.32 3.79
C TYR A 99 3.42 -21.25 3.51
N HIS A 100 2.64 -20.63 4.39
CA HIS A 100 1.19 -20.69 4.41
C HIS A 100 0.61 -19.32 4.82
N PRO A 101 -0.73 -19.14 4.70
CA PRO A 101 -1.39 -17.94 5.20
C PRO A 101 -0.92 -17.53 6.59
N ALA A 102 -0.61 -16.24 6.75
CA ALA A 102 -0.01 -15.67 7.94
C ALA A 102 -0.57 -14.27 8.24
N PRO A 103 -0.41 -13.75 9.45
CA PRO A 103 -0.81 -12.38 9.79
C PRO A 103 -0.06 -11.31 8.98
N THR A 104 1.14 -11.61 8.51
CA THR A 104 2.01 -10.72 7.73
C THR A 104 3.00 -11.53 6.89
N ARG A 105 3.58 -10.92 5.88
CA ARG A 105 4.66 -11.41 5.01
C ARG A 105 4.34 -12.54 4.07
N TYR A 106 3.24 -13.24 4.17
CA TYR A 106 2.91 -14.29 3.20
C TYR A 106 2.43 -13.66 1.89
N GLY A 107 3.19 -13.81 0.82
CA GLY A 107 2.93 -13.20 -0.49
C GLY A 107 1.92 -13.94 -1.38
N GLY A 108 1.24 -14.97 -0.84
CA GLY A 108 0.26 -15.75 -1.61
C GLY A 108 0.90 -16.92 -2.38
N GLU A 109 0.07 -17.69 -3.09
CA GLU A 109 0.53 -18.86 -3.86
C GLU A 109 1.25 -18.48 -5.16
N TYR A 110 0.91 -17.32 -5.72
CA TYR A 110 1.52 -16.75 -6.92
C TYR A 110 1.34 -15.23 -6.92
N PRO A 111 2.16 -14.49 -7.68
CA PRO A 111 2.04 -13.03 -7.71
C PRO A 111 0.70 -12.60 -8.25
N GLU A 112 0.14 -11.55 -7.66
CA GLU A 112 -1.19 -11.02 -7.97
C GLU A 112 -2.31 -12.08 -7.78
N SER A 113 -2.14 -13.01 -6.82
CA SER A 113 -3.17 -14.01 -6.49
C SER A 113 -4.44 -13.39 -5.89
N GLU A 114 -4.29 -12.26 -5.22
CA GLU A 114 -5.39 -11.63 -4.49
C GLU A 114 -6.19 -10.67 -5.38
N PRO A 115 -7.53 -10.62 -5.23
CA PRO A 115 -8.38 -9.75 -6.03
C PRO A 115 -8.03 -8.27 -5.84
N GLU A 116 -7.66 -7.85 -4.64
CA GLU A 116 -7.27 -6.48 -4.32
C GLU A 116 -6.03 -6.06 -5.11
N THR A 117 -5.01 -6.92 -5.13
CA THR A 117 -3.77 -6.68 -5.86
C THR A 117 -4.02 -6.64 -7.36
N ARG A 118 -4.78 -7.61 -7.91
CA ARG A 118 -5.15 -7.62 -9.34
C ARG A 118 -5.90 -6.35 -9.74
N LEU A 119 -6.92 -5.99 -8.98
CA LEU A 119 -7.73 -4.80 -9.28
C LEU A 119 -6.89 -3.53 -9.28
N LEU A 120 -5.98 -3.38 -8.31
CA LEU A 120 -5.08 -2.25 -8.24
C LEU A 120 -4.11 -2.21 -9.42
N CYS A 121 -3.52 -3.36 -9.77
CA CYS A 121 -2.63 -3.47 -10.92
C CYS A 121 -3.34 -3.17 -12.23
N ASP A 122 -4.51 -3.75 -12.47
CA ASP A 122 -5.31 -3.52 -13.68
C ASP A 122 -5.76 -2.07 -13.78
N PHE A 123 -6.16 -1.47 -12.67
CA PHE A 123 -6.49 -0.05 -12.63
C PHE A 123 -5.27 0.81 -12.99
N CYS A 124 -4.12 0.56 -12.40
CA CYS A 124 -2.89 1.29 -12.70
C CYS A 124 -2.45 1.11 -14.16
N ARG A 125 -2.59 -0.09 -14.73
CA ARG A 125 -2.28 -0.38 -16.13
C ARG A 125 -3.26 0.28 -17.11
N SER A 126 -4.51 0.48 -16.71
CA SER A 126 -5.54 1.10 -17.54
C SER A 126 -5.46 2.63 -17.62
N GLN A 127 -4.63 3.25 -16.77
CA GLN A 127 -4.52 4.71 -16.66
C GLN A 127 -3.07 5.18 -16.89
N TYR A 128 -2.93 6.40 -17.38
CA TYR A 128 -1.62 7.06 -17.51
C TYR A 128 -1.34 7.92 -16.28
N PHE A 129 -0.92 7.30 -15.20
CA PHE A 129 -0.48 8.03 -14.02
C PHE A 129 0.92 8.59 -14.21
N ARG A 130 1.11 9.86 -13.86
CA ARG A 130 2.46 10.45 -13.79
C ARG A 130 3.20 10.07 -12.53
N HIS A 131 2.45 9.94 -11.45
CA HIS A 131 2.93 9.63 -10.11
C HIS A 131 1.89 8.76 -9.40
N ALA A 132 2.37 7.83 -8.61
CA ALA A 132 1.59 7.07 -7.66
C ALA A 132 2.26 7.22 -6.29
N LEU A 133 1.46 7.38 -5.26
CA LEU A 133 1.92 7.45 -3.87
C LEU A 133 1.16 6.39 -3.08
N ALA A 134 1.89 5.46 -2.50
CA ALA A 134 1.37 4.47 -1.57
C ALA A 134 1.68 4.91 -0.14
N PHE A 135 0.65 5.06 0.68
CA PHE A 135 0.81 5.40 2.08
C PHE A 135 0.72 4.14 2.93
N HIS A 136 1.77 3.89 3.69
CA HIS A 136 1.84 2.81 4.66
C HIS A 136 1.59 3.36 6.07
N SER A 137 1.22 2.47 6.99
CA SER A 137 0.86 2.86 8.37
C SER A 137 2.05 3.05 9.29
N GLN A 138 3.27 2.75 8.84
CA GLN A 138 4.49 2.78 9.65
C GLN A 138 5.64 3.38 8.84
N GLY A 139 6.65 3.93 9.53
CA GLY A 139 7.93 4.35 8.97
C GLY A 139 8.21 5.83 9.18
N GLU A 140 7.49 6.75 8.58
CA GLU A 140 7.87 8.16 8.36
C GLU A 140 9.03 8.30 7.38
N GLU A 141 9.11 7.39 6.41
CA GLU A 141 10.13 7.29 5.39
C GLU A 141 9.52 7.35 4.00
N ILE A 142 10.32 7.78 3.03
CA ILE A 142 9.94 7.84 1.61
C ILE A 142 10.87 6.94 0.82
N TYR A 143 10.32 5.80 0.38
CA TYR A 143 10.99 4.93 -0.58
C TYR A 143 10.69 5.43 -1.99
N TRP A 144 11.71 5.78 -2.74
CA TRP A 144 11.60 6.43 -4.05
C TRP A 144 12.25 5.65 -5.17
N ASP A 145 13.08 4.69 -4.82
CA ASP A 145 13.88 3.88 -5.73
C ASP A 145 13.41 2.42 -5.69
N PHE A 146 13.34 1.79 -6.85
CA PHE A 146 13.04 0.37 -6.96
C PHE A 146 13.75 -0.24 -8.17
N GLY A 147 14.84 -0.98 -7.90
CA GLY A 147 15.64 -1.66 -8.91
C GLY A 147 16.22 -0.73 -9.98
N GLU A 148 16.60 -1.29 -11.11
CA GLU A 148 17.32 -0.57 -12.17
C GLU A 148 16.43 0.34 -13.05
N ARG A 149 15.12 0.35 -12.84
CA ARG A 149 14.16 1.05 -13.71
C ARG A 149 13.56 2.31 -13.09
N THR A 150 14.09 2.76 -11.98
CA THR A 150 13.59 3.96 -11.31
C THR A 150 13.79 5.20 -12.19
N PRO A 151 12.73 5.95 -12.52
CA PRO A 151 12.87 7.18 -13.29
C PRO A 151 13.68 8.23 -12.53
N GLU A 152 14.58 8.93 -13.22
CA GLU A 152 15.45 9.97 -12.62
C GLU A 152 14.65 11.04 -11.83
N LYS A 153 13.46 11.40 -12.31
CA LYS A 153 12.58 12.37 -11.65
C LYS A 153 11.99 11.89 -10.32
N SER A 154 12.04 10.58 -10.03
CA SER A 154 11.50 10.02 -8.77
C SER A 154 12.26 10.57 -7.57
N ARG A 155 13.57 10.69 -7.66
CA ARG A 155 14.40 11.27 -6.61
C ARG A 155 14.04 12.74 -6.32
N LEU A 156 13.85 13.54 -7.38
CA LEU A 156 13.46 14.95 -7.21
C LEU A 156 12.08 15.06 -6.53
N MET A 157 11.13 14.22 -6.92
CA MET A 157 9.81 14.19 -6.30
C MET A 157 9.91 13.79 -4.82
N ALA A 158 10.69 12.77 -4.50
CA ALA A 158 10.91 12.36 -3.12
C ALA A 158 11.54 13.49 -2.27
N GLN A 159 12.49 14.23 -2.80
CA GLN A 159 13.06 15.41 -2.13
C GLN A 159 12.01 16.47 -1.79
N VAL A 160 11.09 16.74 -2.73
CA VAL A 160 9.99 17.69 -2.50
C VAL A 160 9.04 17.17 -1.44
N LEU A 161 8.72 15.88 -1.48
CA LEU A 161 7.85 15.23 -0.49
C LEU A 161 8.51 15.22 0.89
N ALA A 162 9.79 14.88 0.99
CA ALA A 162 10.55 14.89 2.24
C ALA A 162 10.58 16.28 2.86
N ALA A 163 10.89 17.30 2.06
CA ALA A 163 10.88 18.69 2.52
C ALA A 163 9.50 19.16 3.02
N SER A 164 8.42 18.61 2.46
CA SER A 164 7.05 19.00 2.81
C SER A 164 6.47 18.22 4.00
N SER A 165 6.88 16.97 4.18
CA SER A 165 6.35 16.07 5.22
C SER A 165 7.23 16.00 6.46
N GLY A 166 8.52 16.27 6.33
CA GLY A 166 9.53 16.00 7.35
C GLY A 166 9.98 14.54 7.40
N TYR A 167 9.51 13.69 6.47
CA TYR A 167 9.91 12.30 6.38
C TYR A 167 11.31 12.17 5.77
N GLU A 168 12.04 11.17 6.18
CA GLU A 168 13.35 10.87 5.65
C GLU A 168 13.27 10.16 4.29
N MET A 169 14.23 10.44 3.41
CA MET A 169 14.39 9.66 2.19
C MET A 169 15.22 8.43 2.50
N SER A 170 14.62 7.26 2.28
CA SER A 170 15.29 5.98 2.49
C SER A 170 15.52 5.29 1.15
N GLU A 171 16.65 4.61 1.05
CA GLU A 171 16.90 3.68 -0.04
C GLU A 171 16.29 2.34 0.33
N PRO A 172 15.63 1.67 -0.62
CA PRO A 172 15.08 0.35 -0.34
C PRO A 172 16.22 -0.61 0.03
N GLU A 173 15.94 -1.55 0.93
CA GLU A 173 16.86 -2.64 1.20
C GLU A 173 17.19 -3.40 -0.09
N ALA A 174 18.34 -4.08 -0.13
CA ALA A 174 18.84 -4.76 -1.34
C ALA A 174 17.85 -5.77 -1.94
N ILE A 175 16.82 -6.16 -1.19
CA ILE A 175 15.70 -6.99 -1.64
C ILE A 175 14.40 -6.28 -1.23
N ALA A 176 14.18 -5.11 -1.79
CA ALA A 176 12.88 -4.48 -1.72
C ALA A 176 11.94 -5.15 -2.72
N THR A 177 10.82 -5.61 -2.23
CA THR A 177 9.80 -6.30 -3.02
C THR A 177 8.44 -5.75 -2.63
N GLY A 178 7.64 -5.38 -3.59
CA GLY A 178 6.29 -4.88 -3.36
C GLY A 178 5.99 -3.50 -3.86
#